data_906ef479246a3c5e67bda5d59df08c8f
#
_entry.id   906ef479246a3c5e67bda5d59df08c8f
#
_cell.length_a   1.000
_cell.length_b   1.000
_cell.length_c   1.000
_cell.angle_alpha   90.00
_cell.angle_beta   90.00
_cell.angle_gamma   90.00
#
_symmetry.space_group_name_H-M   'P 1'
#
loop_
_entity.id
_entity.type
_entity.pdbx_description
1 polymer ?
#
loop_
_entity_poly.entity_id
_entity_poly.type
_entity_poly.pdbx_seq_one_letter_code
_entity_poly.pdbx_strand_id
1 'polypeptide(L)'
;MGAKIDKQRLPSRHVTEGPARAPHRSYFYAMGLTTEQIHQPFVGVASCWNEAAPCNIALMRQAQAVKKGVASAGGTPREFCTITVTDGIAMGHDGMRSSLPSRECIADSVELTVRGHAYDALVGLAGCDKSLPGMMMAMVRLNVPSIFIYGGSILPGTFRGQQVTVQDMFEAVGKHSVGAMSDEDLDEIERVACPSAGACGAQFTANTMATVSEAIGLALPYSAGAPAPYEIRDAFCMTAGEKVMDLIASNIRPRDIVTRKALENAAAVVAASGGSTNAALHLPAIAHECGIKFDLFDVAEIFKKTPYVADLKPGGRYVAKDMFEVGGIPLLMKTLLDNGFLHGDCLTVTGRTIAENLKSVKWNPHQDVVHPADKPITVTGGVVGLKGNLAPEGAIVKVAGMSNLRFTGPARCFDREEDAFEAVQNRTYREGEVIVIRYEGPKGGPGMREMLQTTAALTGQGMGGKIALITDGRFSGATRGFCIGHVGPEAAIGGPIGLLADGDIIEIDAVAGTLNVKLSDAELAQRKTKWSARATNHTSGALWKYAQQVGPAVGGAVTHPGGAHEKQCYADI
;
A
#
# COMPACT_ATOMS: atom_id res chain seq x y z
N MET A 1 11.69 -36.17 -2.94
CA MET A 1 10.30 -36.47 -3.35
C MET A 1 9.40 -35.69 -2.42
N GLY A 2 8.66 -34.67 -2.92
CA GLY A 2 7.72 -33.89 -2.13
C GLY A 2 6.62 -34.78 -1.54
N ALA A 3 6.05 -34.38 -0.39
CA ALA A 3 4.93 -35.06 0.20
C ALA A 3 3.78 -35.17 -0.82
N LYS A 4 3.19 -36.36 -0.97
CA LYS A 4 2.10 -36.56 -1.93
C LYS A 4 0.88 -35.75 -1.46
N ILE A 5 0.42 -34.80 -2.28
CA ILE A 5 -0.77 -34.00 -1.99
C ILE A 5 -2.01 -34.90 -2.08
N ASP A 6 -2.81 -34.91 -1.03
CA ASP A 6 -4.08 -35.66 -0.97
C ASP A 6 -5.22 -34.76 -1.46
N LYS A 7 -5.69 -35.01 -2.69
CA LYS A 7 -6.80 -34.27 -3.31
C LYS A 7 -8.08 -34.28 -2.47
N GLN A 8 -8.33 -35.33 -1.69
CA GLN A 8 -9.52 -35.47 -0.84
C GLN A 8 -9.58 -34.45 0.31
N ARG A 9 -8.45 -33.79 0.61
CA ARG A 9 -8.37 -32.73 1.63
C ARG A 9 -8.47 -31.32 1.06
N LEU A 10 -8.57 -31.20 -0.27
CA LEU A 10 -8.55 -29.91 -0.95
C LEU A 10 -9.98 -29.46 -1.31
N PRO A 11 -10.26 -28.13 -1.30
CA PRO A 11 -11.55 -27.58 -1.72
C PRO A 11 -12.02 -28.07 -3.10
N SER A 12 -11.11 -28.20 -4.05
CA SER A 12 -11.44 -28.61 -5.43
C SER A 12 -12.03 -30.02 -5.54
N ARG A 13 -11.93 -30.88 -4.50
CA ARG A 13 -12.64 -32.17 -4.47
C ARG A 13 -14.14 -32.02 -4.72
N HIS A 14 -14.70 -30.89 -4.29
CA HIS A 14 -16.13 -30.59 -4.43
C HIS A 14 -16.59 -30.40 -5.87
N VAL A 15 -15.67 -30.20 -6.82
CA VAL A 15 -15.95 -30.05 -8.25
C VAL A 15 -15.24 -31.10 -9.12
N THR A 16 -14.31 -31.90 -8.55
CA THR A 16 -13.53 -32.87 -9.32
C THR A 16 -13.79 -34.33 -8.94
N GLU A 17 -14.14 -34.65 -7.69
CA GLU A 17 -14.14 -36.02 -7.20
C GLU A 17 -15.54 -36.64 -7.13
N GLY A 18 -15.62 -37.93 -7.47
CA GLY A 18 -16.82 -38.73 -7.40
C GLY A 18 -17.78 -38.59 -8.59
N PRO A 19 -18.75 -39.53 -8.72
CA PRO A 19 -19.68 -39.58 -9.87
C PRO A 19 -20.60 -38.38 -9.96
N ALA A 20 -21.03 -37.82 -8.83
CA ALA A 20 -21.90 -36.66 -8.78
C ALA A 20 -21.25 -35.38 -9.35
N ARG A 21 -19.92 -35.37 -9.56
CA ARG A 21 -19.16 -34.26 -10.13
C ARG A 21 -18.88 -34.41 -11.65
N ALA A 22 -19.42 -35.43 -12.29
CA ALA A 22 -19.33 -35.61 -13.74
C ALA A 22 -19.77 -34.35 -14.54
N PRO A 23 -20.87 -33.63 -14.20
CA PRO A 23 -21.24 -32.40 -14.86
C PRO A 23 -20.16 -31.32 -14.76
N HIS A 24 -19.51 -31.16 -13.59
CA HIS A 24 -18.43 -30.19 -13.41
C HIS A 24 -17.21 -30.57 -14.25
N ARG A 25 -16.83 -31.84 -14.29
CA ARG A 25 -15.70 -32.32 -15.10
C ARG A 25 -15.95 -32.12 -16.59
N SER A 26 -17.20 -32.20 -17.06
CA SER A 26 -17.51 -31.93 -18.47
C SER A 26 -17.16 -30.50 -18.88
N TYR A 27 -17.34 -29.50 -18.01
CA TYR A 27 -16.86 -28.15 -18.24
C TYR A 27 -15.32 -28.07 -18.28
N PHE A 28 -14.63 -28.80 -17.42
CA PHE A 28 -13.16 -28.83 -17.43
C PHE A 28 -12.62 -29.46 -18.72
N TYR A 29 -13.22 -30.53 -19.21
CA TYR A 29 -12.89 -31.09 -20.54
C TYR A 29 -13.18 -30.10 -21.66
N ALA A 30 -14.29 -29.37 -21.62
CA ALA A 30 -14.60 -28.32 -22.60
C ALA A 30 -13.57 -27.18 -22.62
N MET A 31 -12.91 -26.92 -21.49
CA MET A 31 -11.79 -25.96 -21.36
C MET A 31 -10.44 -26.57 -21.76
N GLY A 32 -10.39 -27.81 -22.26
CA GLY A 32 -9.17 -28.48 -22.73
C GLY A 32 -8.32 -29.14 -21.63
N LEU A 33 -8.83 -29.30 -20.41
CA LEU A 33 -8.09 -30.01 -19.37
C LEU A 33 -8.10 -31.53 -19.62
N THR A 34 -6.95 -32.17 -19.37
CA THR A 34 -6.85 -33.64 -19.35
C THR A 34 -7.43 -34.21 -18.05
N THR A 35 -7.74 -35.50 -18.05
CA THR A 35 -8.17 -36.19 -16.83
C THR A 35 -7.16 -36.03 -15.70
N GLU A 36 -5.86 -36.12 -15.98
CA GLU A 36 -4.80 -35.92 -15.00
C GLU A 36 -4.86 -34.53 -14.39
N GLN A 37 -4.96 -33.48 -15.22
CA GLN A 37 -5.03 -32.10 -14.77
C GLN A 37 -6.26 -31.81 -13.90
N ILE A 38 -7.41 -32.47 -14.18
CA ILE A 38 -8.63 -32.30 -13.37
C ILE A 38 -8.42 -32.83 -11.94
N HIS A 39 -7.62 -33.88 -11.78
CA HIS A 39 -7.33 -34.49 -10.47
C HIS A 39 -6.08 -33.91 -9.76
N GLN A 40 -5.38 -32.96 -10.38
CA GLN A 40 -4.33 -32.17 -9.74
C GLN A 40 -4.92 -31.07 -8.86
N PRO A 41 -4.15 -30.49 -7.89
CA PRO A 41 -4.56 -29.30 -7.17
C PRO A 41 -4.84 -28.12 -8.11
N PHE A 42 -5.94 -27.41 -7.89
CA PHE A 42 -6.28 -26.21 -8.64
C PHE A 42 -5.71 -24.96 -7.99
N VAL A 43 -4.81 -24.28 -8.69
CA VAL A 43 -4.16 -23.07 -8.20
C VAL A 43 -4.75 -21.86 -8.93
N GLY A 44 -5.44 -21.00 -8.21
CA GLY A 44 -5.86 -19.69 -8.73
C GLY A 44 -4.64 -18.81 -8.99
N VAL A 45 -4.56 -18.22 -10.19
CA VAL A 45 -3.57 -17.20 -10.55
C VAL A 45 -4.33 -15.90 -10.76
N ALA A 46 -4.45 -15.11 -9.68
CA ALA A 46 -5.16 -13.83 -9.71
C ALA A 46 -4.23 -12.73 -10.19
N SER A 47 -4.64 -12.00 -11.21
CA SER A 47 -3.86 -10.90 -11.77
C SER A 47 -4.66 -9.61 -11.80
N CYS A 48 -4.02 -8.51 -11.42
CA CYS A 48 -4.55 -7.16 -11.57
C CYS A 48 -4.18 -6.56 -12.94
N TRP A 49 -3.94 -7.39 -13.95
CA TRP A 49 -3.57 -6.93 -15.29
C TRP A 49 -4.64 -6.05 -15.91
N ASN A 50 -4.21 -4.95 -16.48
CA ASN A 50 -4.97 -4.11 -17.42
C ASN A 50 -4.02 -3.19 -18.21
N GLU A 51 -4.53 -2.49 -19.20
CA GLU A 51 -3.80 -1.52 -20.03
C GLU A 51 -3.94 -0.08 -19.52
N ALA A 52 -4.58 0.13 -18.36
CA ALA A 52 -4.86 1.47 -17.84
C ALA A 52 -3.61 2.18 -17.28
N ALA A 53 -2.54 1.42 -16.96
CA ALA A 53 -1.36 2.01 -16.36
C ALA A 53 -0.09 1.16 -16.52
N PRO A 54 1.10 1.78 -16.52
CA PRO A 54 2.37 1.06 -16.65
C PRO A 54 2.61 0.01 -15.55
N CYS A 55 2.05 0.19 -14.36
CA CYS A 55 2.19 -0.75 -13.25
C CYS A 55 1.53 -2.11 -13.50
N ASN A 56 0.57 -2.20 -14.43
CA ASN A 56 -0.24 -3.40 -14.64
C ASN A 56 0.08 -4.14 -15.95
N ILE A 57 0.63 -3.46 -16.96
CA ILE A 57 0.83 -4.04 -18.31
C ILE A 57 1.78 -5.24 -18.35
N ALA A 58 2.74 -5.35 -17.43
CA ALA A 58 3.66 -6.47 -17.35
C ALA A 58 3.07 -7.71 -16.66
N LEU A 59 1.95 -7.59 -15.94
CA LEU A 59 1.39 -8.65 -15.12
C LEU A 59 0.89 -9.84 -15.95
N MET A 60 0.44 -9.62 -17.19
CA MET A 60 0.04 -10.71 -18.09
C MET A 60 1.20 -11.68 -18.37
N ARG A 61 2.38 -11.16 -18.74
CA ARG A 61 3.59 -11.96 -18.96
C ARG A 61 3.98 -12.72 -17.69
N GLN A 62 3.96 -12.04 -16.56
CA GLN A 62 4.31 -12.61 -15.25
C GLN A 62 3.35 -13.72 -14.83
N ALA A 63 2.04 -13.58 -15.09
CA ALA A 63 1.06 -14.63 -14.84
C ALA A 63 1.36 -15.92 -15.65
N GLN A 64 1.82 -15.79 -16.90
CA GLN A 64 2.22 -16.95 -17.70
C GLN A 64 3.43 -17.68 -17.09
N ALA A 65 4.40 -16.95 -16.51
CA ALA A 65 5.53 -17.55 -15.82
C ALA A 65 5.09 -18.30 -14.54
N VAL A 66 4.17 -17.71 -13.75
CA VAL A 66 3.55 -18.39 -12.59
C VAL A 66 2.88 -19.70 -13.02
N LYS A 67 2.07 -19.65 -14.08
CA LYS A 67 1.36 -20.85 -14.59
C LYS A 67 2.31 -21.97 -14.99
N LYS A 68 3.46 -21.63 -15.60
CA LYS A 68 4.51 -22.60 -15.93
C LYS A 68 5.07 -23.25 -14.65
N GLY A 69 5.36 -22.46 -13.61
CA GLY A 69 5.84 -22.97 -12.32
C GLY A 69 4.84 -23.90 -11.65
N VAL A 70 3.56 -23.53 -11.60
CA VAL A 70 2.48 -24.39 -11.06
C VAL A 70 2.39 -25.71 -11.82
N ALA A 71 2.38 -25.66 -13.15
CA ALA A 71 2.26 -26.84 -13.99
C ALA A 71 3.48 -27.76 -13.85
N SER A 72 4.71 -27.22 -13.80
CA SER A 72 5.94 -28.00 -13.61
C SER A 72 5.98 -28.73 -12.26
N ALA A 73 5.33 -28.17 -11.25
CA ALA A 73 5.23 -28.75 -9.91
C ALA A 73 3.99 -29.67 -9.71
N GLY A 74 3.24 -29.99 -10.77
CA GLY A 74 2.11 -30.93 -10.75
C GLY A 74 0.79 -30.32 -10.28
N GLY A 75 0.60 -29.01 -10.40
CA GLY A 75 -0.67 -28.33 -10.18
C GLY A 75 -1.35 -27.90 -11.49
N THR A 76 -2.63 -27.61 -11.43
CA THR A 76 -3.42 -27.08 -12.56
C THR A 76 -3.71 -25.61 -12.32
N PRO A 77 -3.00 -24.68 -13.01
CA PRO A 77 -3.19 -23.26 -12.83
C PRO A 77 -4.50 -22.78 -13.47
N ARG A 78 -5.21 -21.88 -12.78
CA ARG A 78 -6.45 -21.25 -13.24
C ARG A 78 -6.31 -19.73 -13.14
N GLU A 79 -5.99 -19.09 -14.25
CA GLU A 79 -5.81 -17.65 -14.34
C GLU A 79 -7.15 -16.92 -14.39
N PHE A 80 -7.25 -15.81 -13.66
CA PHE A 80 -8.34 -14.85 -13.73
C PHE A 80 -7.85 -13.45 -13.39
N CYS A 81 -8.59 -12.43 -13.87
CA CYS A 81 -8.26 -11.04 -13.60
C CYS A 81 -9.22 -10.42 -12.58
N THR A 82 -8.67 -9.50 -11.77
CA THR A 82 -9.43 -8.56 -10.97
C THR A 82 -9.10 -7.12 -11.39
N ILE A 83 -9.83 -6.14 -10.85
CA ILE A 83 -9.64 -4.75 -11.22
C ILE A 83 -8.37 -4.14 -10.61
N THR A 84 -7.95 -3.00 -11.16
CA THR A 84 -7.06 -2.03 -10.51
C THR A 84 -7.48 -0.62 -10.92
N VAL A 85 -7.53 0.29 -9.95
CA VAL A 85 -7.52 1.73 -10.18
C VAL A 85 -6.12 2.24 -9.92
N THR A 86 -5.53 2.93 -10.89
CA THR A 86 -4.17 3.46 -10.78
C THR A 86 -4.18 4.85 -10.18
N ASP A 87 -3.57 4.98 -9.01
CA ASP A 87 -3.52 6.24 -8.27
C ASP A 87 -2.88 7.37 -9.12
N GLY A 88 -1.81 7.08 -9.86
CA GLY A 88 -1.15 8.08 -10.69
C GLY A 88 -2.04 8.72 -11.77
N ILE A 89 -2.93 7.92 -12.40
CA ILE A 89 -3.89 8.43 -13.40
C ILE A 89 -5.10 9.08 -12.72
N ALA A 90 -5.54 8.55 -11.58
CA ALA A 90 -6.69 9.07 -10.83
C ALA A 90 -6.38 10.33 -10.00
N MET A 91 -5.09 10.68 -9.83
CA MET A 91 -4.62 11.78 -9.00
C MET A 91 -5.14 13.14 -9.48
N GLY A 92 -5.61 13.98 -8.55
CA GLY A 92 -6.02 15.37 -8.85
C GLY A 92 -7.41 15.54 -9.47
N HIS A 93 -8.20 14.47 -9.59
CA HIS A 93 -9.59 14.57 -10.05
C HIS A 93 -10.51 13.57 -9.31
N ASP A 94 -11.82 13.61 -9.57
CA ASP A 94 -12.84 12.81 -8.86
C ASP A 94 -12.62 11.30 -8.95
N GLY A 95 -11.95 10.80 -9.99
CA GLY A 95 -11.57 9.40 -10.15
C GLY A 95 -10.76 8.83 -8.97
N MET A 96 -10.06 9.69 -8.22
CA MET A 96 -9.27 9.26 -7.06
C MET A 96 -10.14 8.70 -5.91
N ARG A 97 -11.42 9.03 -5.86
CA ARG A 97 -12.40 8.43 -4.93
C ARG A 97 -12.58 6.93 -5.14
N SER A 98 -12.31 6.45 -6.35
CA SER A 98 -12.40 5.01 -6.68
C SER A 98 -11.17 4.21 -6.23
N SER A 99 -10.06 4.87 -5.90
CA SER A 99 -8.79 4.21 -5.58
C SER A 99 -8.90 3.29 -4.35
N LEU A 100 -9.18 3.83 -3.15
CA LEU A 100 -9.27 3.00 -1.94
C LEU A 100 -10.44 1.99 -1.98
N PRO A 101 -11.64 2.32 -2.46
CA PRO A 101 -12.71 1.33 -2.65
C PRO A 101 -12.31 0.15 -3.54
N SER A 102 -11.40 0.34 -4.52
CA SER A 102 -10.90 -0.74 -5.35
C SER A 102 -10.12 -1.80 -4.55
N ARG A 103 -9.49 -1.44 -3.42
CA ARG A 103 -8.83 -2.38 -2.50
C ARG A 103 -9.81 -3.44 -1.99
N GLU A 104 -10.98 -3.00 -1.52
CA GLU A 104 -12.05 -3.89 -1.04
C GLU A 104 -12.62 -4.73 -2.19
N CYS A 105 -12.90 -4.10 -3.33
CA CYS A 105 -13.43 -4.78 -4.52
C CYS A 105 -12.46 -5.85 -5.05
N ILE A 106 -11.14 -5.61 -4.99
CA ILE A 106 -10.12 -6.61 -5.34
C ILE A 106 -10.20 -7.80 -4.40
N ALA A 107 -10.21 -7.54 -3.08
CA ALA A 107 -10.32 -8.60 -2.08
C ALA A 107 -11.59 -9.42 -2.26
N ASP A 108 -12.73 -8.77 -2.44
CA ASP A 108 -14.04 -9.40 -2.63
C ASP A 108 -14.10 -10.22 -3.93
N SER A 109 -13.61 -9.68 -5.06
CA SER A 109 -13.67 -10.38 -6.35
C SER A 109 -12.76 -11.61 -6.40
N VAL A 110 -11.58 -11.54 -5.78
CA VAL A 110 -10.68 -12.68 -5.64
C VAL A 110 -11.29 -13.74 -4.73
N GLU A 111 -11.87 -13.34 -3.59
CA GLU A 111 -12.58 -14.25 -2.69
C GLU A 111 -13.71 -14.99 -3.41
N LEU A 112 -14.60 -14.26 -4.08
CA LEU A 112 -15.75 -14.84 -4.80
C LEU A 112 -15.30 -15.81 -5.89
N THR A 113 -14.24 -15.47 -6.63
CA THR A 113 -13.71 -16.34 -7.69
C THR A 113 -13.12 -17.64 -7.12
N VAL A 114 -12.29 -17.54 -6.10
CA VAL A 114 -11.65 -18.72 -5.48
C VAL A 114 -12.69 -19.63 -4.83
N ARG A 115 -13.64 -19.06 -4.07
CA ARG A 115 -14.74 -19.81 -3.44
C ARG A 115 -15.65 -20.47 -4.47
N GLY A 116 -16.09 -19.69 -5.48
CA GLY A 116 -17.06 -20.16 -6.48
C GLY A 116 -16.53 -21.28 -7.37
N HIS A 117 -15.22 -21.32 -7.61
CA HIS A 117 -14.56 -22.34 -8.44
C HIS A 117 -13.78 -23.39 -7.65
N ALA A 118 -13.84 -23.32 -6.33
CA ALA A 118 -13.21 -24.25 -5.41
C ALA A 118 -11.69 -24.42 -5.64
N TYR A 119 -10.94 -23.30 -5.74
CA TYR A 119 -9.49 -23.37 -5.88
C TYR A 119 -8.80 -23.69 -4.55
N ASP A 120 -7.72 -24.46 -4.62
CA ASP A 120 -7.00 -25.02 -3.47
C ASP A 120 -5.90 -24.11 -2.95
N ALA A 121 -5.41 -23.22 -3.79
CA ALA A 121 -4.33 -22.29 -3.48
C ALA A 121 -4.42 -21.05 -4.37
N LEU A 122 -3.64 -20.01 -4.04
CA LEU A 122 -3.67 -18.74 -4.73
C LEU A 122 -2.25 -18.17 -4.95
N VAL A 123 -1.92 -17.79 -6.18
CA VAL A 123 -0.81 -16.89 -6.46
C VAL A 123 -1.41 -15.57 -6.94
N GLY A 124 -1.14 -14.50 -6.22
CA GLY A 124 -1.71 -13.18 -6.52
C GLY A 124 -0.67 -12.21 -7.04
N LEU A 125 -0.92 -11.64 -8.22
CA LEU A 125 -0.06 -10.66 -8.89
C LEU A 125 -0.72 -9.28 -8.85
N ALA A 126 0.01 -8.30 -8.29
CA ALA A 126 -0.46 -6.94 -8.17
C ALA A 126 0.65 -5.93 -8.47
N GLY A 127 0.30 -4.79 -9.07
CA GLY A 127 1.29 -3.80 -9.52
C GLY A 127 1.07 -2.38 -9.01
N CYS A 128 -0.10 -2.05 -8.46
CA CYS A 128 -0.45 -0.66 -8.09
C CYS A 128 -0.85 -0.53 -6.62
N ASP A 129 -0.88 0.70 -6.12
CA ASP A 129 -1.03 1.11 -4.72
C ASP A 129 -2.07 0.32 -3.91
N LYS A 130 -3.27 0.15 -4.45
CA LYS A 130 -4.40 -0.48 -3.74
C LYS A 130 -4.55 -1.96 -4.10
N SER A 131 -3.97 -2.38 -5.24
CA SER A 131 -4.01 -3.78 -5.65
C SER A 131 -3.11 -4.67 -4.79
N LEU A 132 -1.97 -4.14 -4.29
CA LEU A 132 -1.09 -4.91 -3.40
C LEU A 132 -1.79 -5.26 -2.07
N PRO A 133 -2.28 -4.29 -1.28
CA PRO A 133 -2.96 -4.62 -0.04
C PRO A 133 -4.26 -5.39 -0.27
N GLY A 134 -5.05 -5.07 -1.30
CA GLY A 134 -6.28 -5.81 -1.63
C GLY A 134 -6.04 -7.29 -1.93
N MET A 135 -4.97 -7.61 -2.67
CA MET A 135 -4.58 -8.99 -2.94
C MET A 135 -4.12 -9.72 -1.68
N MET A 136 -3.30 -9.06 -0.82
CA MET A 136 -2.88 -9.65 0.46
C MET A 136 -4.07 -9.86 1.40
N MET A 137 -5.03 -8.93 1.44
CA MET A 137 -6.30 -9.09 2.18
C MET A 137 -7.07 -10.33 1.70
N ALA A 138 -7.22 -10.52 0.38
CA ALA A 138 -7.89 -11.70 -0.17
C ALA A 138 -7.21 -13.02 0.24
N MET A 139 -5.87 -13.07 0.19
CA MET A 139 -5.10 -14.26 0.60
C MET A 139 -5.35 -14.63 2.06
N VAL A 140 -5.29 -13.63 2.94
CA VAL A 140 -5.49 -13.83 4.38
C VAL A 140 -6.94 -14.21 4.69
N ARG A 141 -7.91 -13.57 4.02
CA ARG A 141 -9.34 -13.84 4.17
C ARG A 141 -9.69 -15.27 3.77
N LEU A 142 -9.22 -15.71 2.60
CA LEU A 142 -9.41 -17.06 2.08
C LEU A 142 -8.67 -18.13 2.90
N ASN A 143 -7.48 -17.77 3.36
CA ASN A 143 -6.56 -18.63 4.13
C ASN A 143 -6.22 -19.97 3.44
N VAL A 144 -6.24 -20.03 2.11
CA VAL A 144 -5.64 -21.12 1.34
C VAL A 144 -4.14 -20.88 1.17
N PRO A 145 -3.30 -21.90 0.97
CA PRO A 145 -1.89 -21.71 0.67
C PRO A 145 -1.70 -20.67 -0.43
N SER A 146 -0.93 -19.63 -0.14
CA SER A 146 -0.85 -18.47 -1.06
C SER A 146 0.54 -17.85 -1.11
N ILE A 147 0.90 -17.30 -2.29
CA ILE A 147 2.12 -16.51 -2.49
C ILE A 147 1.76 -15.21 -3.20
N PHE A 148 2.27 -14.11 -2.69
CA PHE A 148 2.12 -12.78 -3.29
C PHE A 148 3.28 -12.48 -4.24
N ILE A 149 2.98 -11.90 -5.41
CA ILE A 149 3.95 -11.40 -6.39
C ILE A 149 3.68 -9.93 -6.68
N TYR A 150 4.68 -9.10 -6.43
CA TYR A 150 4.70 -7.71 -6.89
C TYR A 150 5.09 -7.65 -8.36
N GLY A 151 4.40 -6.81 -9.15
CA GLY A 151 4.68 -6.64 -10.58
C GLY A 151 6.04 -6.00 -10.92
N GLY A 152 6.67 -5.36 -9.95
CA GLY A 152 7.96 -4.70 -10.07
C GLY A 152 7.87 -3.19 -10.23
N SER A 153 8.94 -2.48 -9.86
CA SER A 153 9.06 -1.04 -10.03
C SER A 153 9.33 -0.64 -11.49
N ILE A 154 8.92 0.58 -11.85
CA ILE A 154 9.33 1.23 -13.09
C ILE A 154 10.81 1.61 -13.02
N LEU A 155 11.50 1.67 -14.14
CA LEU A 155 12.85 2.25 -14.19
C LEU A 155 12.77 3.79 -14.05
N PRO A 156 13.77 4.43 -13.44
CA PRO A 156 13.85 5.88 -13.45
C PRO A 156 14.10 6.40 -14.87
N GLY A 157 13.54 7.56 -15.18
CA GLY A 157 13.92 8.31 -16.37
C GLY A 157 15.18 9.11 -16.15
N THR A 158 15.63 9.79 -17.20
CA THR A 158 16.77 10.73 -17.14
C THR A 158 16.38 12.05 -17.78
N PHE A 159 16.47 13.12 -17.00
CA PHE A 159 16.28 14.48 -17.47
C PHE A 159 17.50 15.32 -17.12
N ARG A 160 18.17 15.89 -18.11
CA ARG A 160 19.41 16.69 -17.95
C ARG A 160 20.48 16.01 -17.09
N GLY A 161 20.68 14.70 -17.29
CA GLY A 161 21.67 13.90 -16.56
C GLY A 161 21.28 13.51 -15.13
N GLN A 162 20.08 13.85 -14.68
CA GLN A 162 19.56 13.48 -13.36
C GLN A 162 18.48 12.41 -13.48
N GLN A 163 18.47 11.45 -12.56
CA GLN A 163 17.40 10.46 -12.46
C GLN A 163 16.10 11.14 -12.00
N VAL A 164 15.03 10.91 -12.76
CA VAL A 164 13.69 11.44 -12.51
C VAL A 164 12.66 10.32 -12.40
N THR A 165 11.59 10.62 -11.68
CA THR A 165 10.43 9.75 -11.48
C THR A 165 9.15 10.57 -11.70
N VAL A 166 7.99 9.94 -11.64
CA VAL A 166 6.69 10.63 -11.71
C VAL A 166 6.54 11.73 -10.64
N GLN A 167 7.21 11.61 -9.48
CA GLN A 167 7.22 12.67 -8.47
C GLN A 167 7.85 13.96 -9.02
N ASP A 168 8.99 13.84 -9.69
CA ASP A 168 9.69 14.98 -10.28
C ASP A 168 8.81 15.67 -11.35
N MET A 169 7.95 14.88 -12.05
CA MET A 169 6.97 15.42 -13.00
C MET A 169 5.87 16.23 -12.29
N PHE A 170 5.31 15.73 -11.18
CA PHE A 170 4.32 16.49 -10.40
C PHE A 170 4.92 17.80 -9.82
N GLU A 171 6.17 17.77 -9.35
CA GLU A 171 6.89 18.95 -8.88
C GLU A 171 7.20 19.94 -10.04
N ALA A 172 7.44 19.44 -11.26
CA ALA A 172 7.68 20.24 -12.46
C ALA A 172 6.48 21.14 -12.80
N VAL A 173 5.25 20.64 -12.63
CA VAL A 173 4.02 21.45 -12.79
C VAL A 173 4.04 22.66 -11.86
N GLY A 174 4.46 22.48 -10.60
CA GLY A 174 4.61 23.59 -9.65
C GLY A 174 5.68 24.61 -10.06
N LYS A 175 6.82 24.16 -10.57
CA LYS A 175 7.88 25.02 -11.09
C LYS A 175 7.43 25.80 -12.33
N HIS A 176 6.72 25.13 -13.23
CA HIS A 176 6.16 25.74 -14.43
C HIS A 176 5.16 26.87 -14.07
N SER A 177 4.28 26.64 -13.11
CA SER A 177 3.27 27.62 -12.67
C SER A 177 3.85 28.94 -12.14
N VAL A 178 5.14 28.97 -11.76
CA VAL A 178 5.86 30.16 -11.30
C VAL A 178 6.91 30.68 -12.29
N GLY A 179 6.94 30.12 -13.51
CA GLY A 179 7.88 30.49 -14.56
C GLY A 179 9.32 30.00 -14.32
N ALA A 180 9.52 29.07 -13.39
CA ALA A 180 10.83 28.47 -13.09
C ALA A 180 11.18 27.26 -14.00
N MET A 181 10.27 26.87 -14.90
CA MET A 181 10.44 25.85 -15.91
C MET A 181 9.75 26.29 -17.19
N SER A 182 10.38 26.10 -18.35
CA SER A 182 9.78 26.43 -19.66
C SER A 182 8.80 25.36 -20.13
N ASP A 183 8.01 25.66 -21.16
CA ASP A 183 7.11 24.71 -21.81
C ASP A 183 7.91 23.55 -22.44
N GLU A 184 9.06 23.83 -23.05
CA GLU A 184 9.94 22.84 -23.65
C GLU A 184 10.52 21.87 -22.61
N ASP A 185 10.95 22.38 -21.45
CA ASP A 185 11.46 21.56 -20.35
C ASP A 185 10.37 20.69 -19.76
N LEU A 186 9.15 21.21 -19.64
CA LEU A 186 8.01 20.45 -19.15
C LEU A 186 7.64 19.31 -20.12
N ASP A 187 7.64 19.57 -21.43
CA ASP A 187 7.39 18.57 -22.48
C ASP A 187 8.50 17.50 -22.52
N GLU A 188 9.78 17.88 -22.31
CA GLU A 188 10.88 16.93 -22.28
C GLU A 188 10.78 15.99 -21.06
N ILE A 189 10.59 16.51 -19.84
CA ILE A 189 10.50 15.68 -18.63
C ILE A 189 9.27 14.76 -18.66
N GLU A 190 8.14 15.22 -19.22
CA GLU A 190 6.92 14.42 -19.40
C GLU A 190 7.19 13.13 -20.18
N ARG A 191 7.99 13.20 -21.24
CA ARG A 191 8.29 12.05 -22.12
C ARG A 191 9.27 11.05 -21.49
N VAL A 192 10.08 11.48 -20.54
CA VAL A 192 11.16 10.65 -20.02
C VAL A 192 10.95 10.16 -18.58
N ALA A 193 10.05 10.77 -17.81
CA ALA A 193 9.89 10.46 -16.38
C ALA A 193 9.41 9.02 -16.10
N CYS A 194 8.69 8.40 -17.03
CA CYS A 194 8.14 7.05 -16.89
C CYS A 194 8.51 6.15 -18.09
N PRO A 195 9.77 5.66 -18.20
CA PRO A 195 10.30 5.08 -19.43
C PRO A 195 9.97 3.59 -19.65
N SER A 196 9.33 2.91 -18.70
CA SER A 196 9.09 1.46 -18.80
C SER A 196 7.78 1.02 -18.18
N ALA A 197 7.46 -0.28 -18.31
CA ALA A 197 6.46 -0.92 -17.45
C ALA A 197 6.94 -0.92 -15.99
N GLY A 198 6.00 -1.00 -15.06
CA GLY A 198 6.25 -1.10 -13.62
C GLY A 198 5.47 -0.07 -12.81
N ALA A 199 5.46 -0.28 -11.49
CA ALA A 199 4.86 0.64 -10.54
C ALA A 199 5.83 1.79 -10.22
N CYS A 200 5.58 2.55 -9.15
CA CYS A 200 6.38 3.73 -8.79
C CYS A 200 7.90 3.45 -8.78
N GLY A 201 8.71 4.41 -9.27
CA GLY A 201 10.17 4.29 -9.33
C GLY A 201 10.89 4.55 -7.99
N ALA A 202 10.18 4.90 -6.92
CA ALA A 202 10.75 5.24 -5.61
C ALA A 202 9.89 4.63 -4.47
N GLN A 203 10.23 4.90 -3.20
CA GLN A 203 9.56 4.31 -2.02
C GLN A 203 8.20 4.99 -1.75
N PHE A 204 7.36 5.00 -2.77
CA PHE A 204 5.96 5.41 -2.71
C PHE A 204 5.09 4.22 -2.26
N THR A 205 3.77 4.34 -2.31
CA THR A 205 2.89 3.34 -1.71
C THR A 205 3.04 1.94 -2.31
N ALA A 206 3.15 1.80 -3.63
CA ALA A 206 3.29 0.49 -4.26
C ALA A 206 4.57 -0.23 -3.82
N ASN A 207 5.75 0.44 -3.87
CA ASN A 207 6.99 -0.14 -3.39
C ASN A 207 6.99 -0.36 -1.87
N THR A 208 6.35 0.51 -1.10
CA THR A 208 6.15 0.32 0.35
C THR A 208 5.38 -0.98 0.63
N MET A 209 4.26 -1.20 -0.05
CA MET A 209 3.47 -2.43 0.15
C MET A 209 4.15 -3.68 -0.44
N ALA A 210 4.97 -3.52 -1.49
CA ALA A 210 5.85 -4.60 -1.96
C ALA A 210 6.90 -4.96 -0.89
N THR A 211 7.55 -3.98 -0.29
CA THR A 211 8.49 -4.18 0.83
C THR A 211 7.79 -4.87 2.01
N VAL A 212 6.57 -4.44 2.35
CA VAL A 212 5.71 -5.10 3.34
C VAL A 212 5.49 -6.57 3.02
N SER A 213 5.25 -6.93 1.75
CA SER A 213 4.96 -8.31 1.36
C SER A 213 6.10 -9.28 1.65
N GLU A 214 7.36 -8.85 1.51
CA GLU A 214 8.52 -9.64 1.96
C GLU A 214 8.66 -9.66 3.48
N ALA A 215 8.50 -8.51 4.13
CA ALA A 215 8.69 -8.38 5.58
C ALA A 215 7.64 -9.15 6.39
N ILE A 216 6.40 -9.21 5.91
CA ILE A 216 5.31 -10.00 6.50
C ILE A 216 5.44 -11.50 6.18
N GLY A 217 6.26 -11.87 5.20
CA GLY A 217 6.54 -13.24 4.80
C GLY A 217 5.66 -13.81 3.69
N LEU A 218 4.80 -13.01 3.03
CA LEU A 218 3.89 -13.46 1.96
C LEU A 218 4.54 -13.48 0.56
N ALA A 219 5.70 -12.86 0.39
CA ALA A 219 6.44 -12.84 -0.87
C ALA A 219 7.81 -13.52 -0.75
N LEU A 220 8.36 -13.98 -1.87
CA LEU A 220 9.70 -14.55 -1.92
C LEU A 220 10.76 -13.48 -1.66
N PRO A 221 11.85 -13.79 -0.92
CA PRO A 221 12.97 -12.87 -0.75
C PRO A 221 13.49 -12.33 -2.09
N TYR A 222 13.84 -11.05 -2.14
CA TYR A 222 14.27 -10.26 -3.30
C TYR A 222 13.16 -9.95 -4.33
N SER A 223 12.01 -10.60 -4.29
CA SER A 223 10.98 -10.44 -5.33
C SER A 223 10.31 -9.06 -5.30
N ALA A 224 10.24 -8.40 -4.16
CA ALA A 224 9.61 -7.09 -4.03
C ALA A 224 10.45 -5.95 -4.65
N GLY A 225 11.77 -6.09 -4.72
CA GLY A 225 12.66 -5.01 -5.18
C GLY A 225 12.93 -5.00 -6.69
N ALA A 226 12.79 -6.14 -7.37
CA ALA A 226 13.20 -6.26 -8.77
C ALA A 226 12.34 -5.40 -9.71
N PRO A 227 12.95 -4.56 -10.59
CA PRO A 227 12.21 -3.77 -11.58
C PRO A 227 11.37 -4.63 -12.54
N ALA A 228 10.22 -4.11 -12.98
CA ALA A 228 9.29 -4.84 -13.84
C ALA A 228 9.87 -5.32 -15.18
N PRO A 229 10.72 -4.56 -15.90
CA PRO A 229 11.29 -5.01 -17.17
C PRO A 229 12.44 -6.01 -17.02
N TYR A 230 12.95 -6.28 -15.80
CA TYR A 230 14.06 -7.21 -15.60
C TYR A 230 13.62 -8.67 -15.78
N GLU A 231 14.41 -9.48 -16.51
CA GLU A 231 14.14 -10.90 -16.75
C GLU A 231 14.04 -11.73 -15.47
N ILE A 232 14.76 -11.35 -14.42
CA ILE A 232 14.69 -12.00 -13.11
C ILE A 232 13.27 -12.05 -12.53
N ARG A 233 12.37 -11.13 -12.97
CA ARG A 233 10.96 -11.14 -12.56
C ARG A 233 10.27 -12.44 -12.96
N ASP A 234 10.51 -12.94 -14.18
CA ASP A 234 9.89 -14.16 -14.66
C ASP A 234 10.39 -15.39 -13.87
N ALA A 235 11.66 -15.38 -13.45
CA ALA A 235 12.21 -16.42 -12.58
C ALA A 235 11.53 -16.41 -11.20
N PHE A 236 11.33 -15.25 -10.59
CA PHE A 236 10.55 -15.15 -9.32
C PHE A 236 9.12 -15.64 -9.50
N CYS A 237 8.45 -15.29 -10.60
CA CYS A 237 7.09 -15.74 -10.89
C CYS A 237 7.02 -17.27 -11.05
N MET A 238 7.95 -17.86 -11.78
CA MET A 238 8.03 -19.31 -11.95
C MET A 238 8.28 -20.00 -10.61
N THR A 239 9.25 -19.53 -9.83
CA THR A 239 9.53 -20.05 -8.49
C THR A 239 8.33 -19.93 -7.55
N ALA A 240 7.56 -18.84 -7.61
CA ALA A 240 6.34 -18.70 -6.82
C ALA A 240 5.28 -19.75 -7.19
N GLY A 241 5.14 -20.04 -8.50
CA GLY A 241 4.26 -21.12 -8.97
C GLY A 241 4.68 -22.50 -8.50
N GLU A 242 5.98 -22.78 -8.41
CA GLU A 242 6.49 -24.02 -7.82
C GLU A 242 6.28 -24.06 -6.30
N LYS A 243 6.60 -22.96 -5.61
CA LYS A 243 6.54 -22.88 -4.14
C LYS A 243 5.13 -22.95 -3.58
N VAL A 244 4.11 -22.46 -4.29
CA VAL A 244 2.73 -22.61 -3.81
C VAL A 244 2.32 -24.08 -3.71
N MET A 245 2.88 -24.96 -4.55
CA MET A 245 2.66 -26.41 -4.46
C MET A 245 3.33 -27.01 -3.21
N ASP A 246 4.52 -26.53 -2.82
CA ASP A 246 5.16 -26.90 -1.55
C ASP A 246 4.31 -26.46 -0.35
N LEU A 247 3.69 -25.26 -0.41
CA LEU A 247 2.80 -24.76 0.64
C LEU A 247 1.53 -25.61 0.77
N ILE A 248 0.95 -26.10 -0.34
CA ILE A 248 -0.18 -27.05 -0.31
C ILE A 248 0.27 -28.34 0.39
N ALA A 249 1.43 -28.89 0.00
CA ALA A 249 1.94 -30.13 0.56
C ALA A 249 2.25 -30.05 2.07
N SER A 250 2.73 -28.90 2.54
CA SER A 250 3.04 -28.63 3.95
C SER A 250 1.87 -28.03 4.73
N ASN A 251 0.75 -27.71 4.07
CA ASN A 251 -0.41 -27.01 4.63
C ASN A 251 -0.05 -25.70 5.36
N ILE A 252 0.91 -24.95 4.80
CA ILE A 252 1.24 -23.61 5.30
C ILE A 252 0.28 -22.59 4.65
N ARG A 253 -0.43 -21.84 5.48
CA ARG A 253 -1.48 -20.92 5.09
C ARG A 253 -1.12 -19.47 5.44
N PRO A 254 -1.72 -18.46 4.81
CA PRO A 254 -1.44 -17.04 5.10
C PRO A 254 -1.59 -16.66 6.58
N ARG A 255 -2.55 -17.21 7.33
CA ARG A 255 -2.72 -16.88 8.77
C ARG A 255 -1.68 -17.57 9.68
N ASP A 256 -0.94 -18.56 9.19
CA ASP A 256 0.25 -19.09 9.88
C ASP A 256 1.44 -18.15 9.75
N ILE A 257 1.47 -17.37 8.66
CA ILE A 257 2.53 -16.41 8.31
C ILE A 257 2.23 -15.03 8.88
N VAL A 258 1.02 -14.51 8.66
CA VAL A 258 0.60 -13.17 9.08
C VAL A 258 0.18 -13.21 10.55
N THR A 259 1.17 -13.07 11.42
CA THR A 259 1.02 -12.98 12.87
C THR A 259 1.21 -11.53 13.35
N ARG A 260 0.94 -11.27 14.63
CA ARG A 260 1.22 -9.96 15.24
C ARG A 260 2.70 -9.56 15.04
N LYS A 261 3.65 -10.47 15.27
CA LYS A 261 5.08 -10.25 15.03
C LYS A 261 5.40 -9.94 13.56
N ALA A 262 4.76 -10.62 12.62
CA ALA A 262 4.94 -10.37 11.19
C ALA A 262 4.43 -8.98 10.78
N LEU A 263 3.32 -8.51 11.35
CA LEU A 263 2.81 -7.15 11.17
C LEU A 263 3.77 -6.10 11.77
N GLU A 264 4.37 -6.39 12.93
CA GLU A 264 5.40 -5.54 13.55
C GLU A 264 6.65 -5.46 12.68
N ASN A 265 7.11 -6.58 12.10
CA ASN A 265 8.19 -6.60 11.12
C ASN A 265 7.88 -5.73 9.90
N ALA A 266 6.68 -5.85 9.35
CA ALA A 266 6.24 -5.04 8.22
C ALA A 266 6.27 -3.54 8.55
N ALA A 267 5.74 -3.14 9.70
CA ALA A 267 5.78 -1.74 10.16
C ALA A 267 7.21 -1.23 10.36
N ALA A 268 8.10 -2.06 10.94
CA ALA A 268 9.51 -1.71 11.14
C ALA A 268 10.24 -1.48 9.80
N VAL A 269 9.99 -2.32 8.80
CA VAL A 269 10.62 -2.16 7.48
C VAL A 269 10.09 -0.92 6.75
N VAL A 270 8.80 -0.58 6.91
CA VAL A 270 8.25 0.68 6.39
C VAL A 270 8.91 1.89 7.07
N ALA A 271 9.05 1.86 8.39
CA ALA A 271 9.73 2.92 9.15
C ALA A 271 11.18 3.12 8.69
N ALA A 272 11.92 2.03 8.56
CA ALA A 272 13.34 2.04 8.19
C ALA A 272 13.58 2.46 6.73
N SER A 273 12.61 2.29 5.84
CA SER A 273 12.71 2.67 4.43
C SER A 273 12.15 4.07 4.11
N GLY A 274 11.63 4.80 5.10
CA GLY A 274 10.93 6.06 4.85
C GLY A 274 9.70 5.90 3.96
N GLY A 275 8.98 4.77 4.11
CA GLY A 275 7.86 4.40 3.28
C GLY A 275 6.64 5.31 3.39
N SER A 276 5.60 4.96 2.66
CA SER A 276 4.35 5.72 2.59
C SER A 276 3.54 5.62 3.89
N THR A 277 2.92 6.73 4.29
CA THR A 277 1.91 6.79 5.38
C THR A 277 0.72 5.86 5.13
N ASN A 278 0.45 5.49 3.88
CA ASN A 278 -0.60 4.53 3.54
C ASN A 278 -0.41 3.16 4.19
N ALA A 279 0.82 2.79 4.58
CA ALA A 279 1.05 1.56 5.35
C ALA A 279 0.30 1.55 6.68
N ALA A 280 0.12 2.72 7.34
CA ALA A 280 -0.68 2.85 8.56
C ALA A 280 -2.19 2.68 8.35
N LEU A 281 -2.64 2.61 7.10
CA LEU A 281 -4.00 2.22 6.72
C LEU A 281 -4.07 0.75 6.28
N HIS A 282 -3.08 0.30 5.51
CA HIS A 282 -3.13 -1.02 4.88
C HIS A 282 -2.71 -2.15 5.82
N LEU A 283 -1.76 -1.92 6.75
CA LEU A 283 -1.40 -2.94 7.76
C LEU A 283 -2.56 -3.25 8.71
N PRO A 284 -3.27 -2.24 9.27
CA PRO A 284 -4.51 -2.51 10.01
C PRO A 284 -5.57 -3.26 9.20
N ALA A 285 -5.73 -2.97 7.91
CA ALA A 285 -6.69 -3.68 7.06
C ALA A 285 -6.31 -5.15 6.86
N ILE A 286 -5.04 -5.47 6.64
CA ILE A 286 -4.55 -6.86 6.54
C ILE A 286 -4.71 -7.59 7.88
N ALA A 287 -4.39 -6.93 9.00
CA ALA A 287 -4.57 -7.46 10.34
C ALA A 287 -6.04 -7.79 10.65
N HIS A 288 -6.95 -6.93 10.18
CA HIS A 288 -8.39 -7.11 10.31
C HIS A 288 -8.87 -8.41 9.66
N GLU A 289 -8.34 -8.77 8.49
CA GLU A 289 -8.63 -10.06 7.82
C GLU A 289 -8.16 -11.27 8.63
N CYS A 290 -7.09 -11.11 9.42
CA CYS A 290 -6.60 -12.16 10.33
C CYS A 290 -7.35 -12.22 11.66
N GLY A 291 -8.19 -11.24 11.97
CA GLY A 291 -8.75 -11.06 13.32
C GLY A 291 -7.73 -10.59 14.35
N ILE A 292 -6.61 -10.01 13.92
CA ILE A 292 -5.55 -9.47 14.80
C ILE A 292 -5.84 -7.99 15.08
N LYS A 293 -5.85 -7.62 16.35
CA LYS A 293 -5.94 -6.21 16.74
C LYS A 293 -4.62 -5.51 16.43
N PHE A 294 -4.64 -4.61 15.45
CA PHE A 294 -3.51 -3.81 15.01
C PHE A 294 -4.03 -2.54 14.36
N ASP A 295 -3.67 -1.38 14.88
CA ASP A 295 -4.20 -0.09 14.43
C ASP A 295 -3.08 0.92 14.10
N LEU A 296 -3.46 2.13 13.73
CA LEU A 296 -2.54 3.22 13.41
C LEU A 296 -1.55 3.48 14.56
N PHE A 297 -1.98 3.37 15.81
CA PHE A 297 -1.10 3.64 16.96
C PHE A 297 -0.07 2.53 17.18
N ASP A 298 -0.43 1.27 16.89
CA ASP A 298 0.54 0.17 16.87
C ASP A 298 1.66 0.45 15.86
N VAL A 299 1.27 0.88 14.65
CA VAL A 299 2.23 1.28 13.59
C VAL A 299 3.11 2.44 14.08
N ALA A 300 2.51 3.48 14.65
CA ALA A 300 3.24 4.65 15.14
C ALA A 300 4.25 4.32 16.25
N GLU A 301 3.89 3.41 17.18
CA GLU A 301 4.80 2.98 18.26
C GLU A 301 5.98 2.17 17.73
N ILE A 302 5.81 1.38 16.66
CA ILE A 302 6.92 0.66 16.02
C ILE A 302 7.84 1.67 15.31
N PHE A 303 7.28 2.67 14.63
CA PHE A 303 8.06 3.71 13.96
C PHE A 303 8.95 4.51 14.93
N LYS A 304 8.47 4.82 16.14
CA LYS A 304 9.28 5.49 17.18
C LYS A 304 10.52 4.71 17.60
N LYS A 305 10.50 3.39 17.47
CA LYS A 305 11.56 2.48 17.94
C LYS A 305 12.49 2.03 16.81
N THR A 306 12.14 2.28 15.55
CA THR A 306 12.85 1.77 14.38
C THR A 306 13.63 2.91 13.71
N PRO A 307 14.94 2.77 13.47
CA PRO A 307 15.73 3.80 12.81
C PRO A 307 15.39 3.89 11.32
N TYR A 308 15.43 5.10 10.74
CA TYR A 308 15.34 5.33 9.30
C TYR A 308 16.75 5.16 8.70
N VAL A 309 16.93 4.15 7.85
CA VAL A 309 18.24 3.75 7.34
C VAL A 309 18.35 3.70 5.81
N ALA A 310 17.25 3.59 5.07
CA ALA A 310 17.30 3.52 3.62
C ALA A 310 17.09 4.90 2.97
N ASP A 311 18.10 5.41 2.28
CA ASP A 311 18.15 6.76 1.69
C ASP A 311 17.36 6.83 0.36
N LEU A 312 16.07 6.52 0.42
CA LEU A 312 15.19 6.40 -0.74
C LEU A 312 14.31 7.65 -0.95
N LYS A 313 14.12 8.04 -2.22
CA LYS A 313 13.09 9.04 -2.58
C LYS A 313 11.71 8.59 -2.06
N PRO A 314 10.86 9.50 -1.59
CA PRO A 314 10.92 10.96 -1.72
C PRO A 314 11.76 11.67 -0.62
N GLY A 315 12.07 11.03 0.49
CA GLY A 315 12.82 11.64 1.60
C GLY A 315 14.34 11.63 1.41
N GLY A 316 14.85 10.75 0.56
CA GLY A 316 16.26 10.54 0.29
C GLY A 316 16.65 10.73 -1.17
N ARG A 317 17.78 10.15 -1.56
CA ARG A 317 18.46 10.38 -2.86
C ARG A 317 18.14 9.31 -3.90
N TYR A 318 18.00 8.05 -3.51
CA TYR A 318 18.00 6.87 -4.38
C TYR A 318 16.59 6.44 -4.78
N VAL A 319 16.50 5.69 -5.88
CA VAL A 319 15.26 5.12 -6.40
C VAL A 319 15.15 3.63 -6.09
N ALA A 320 13.99 3.02 -6.38
CA ALA A 320 13.72 1.61 -6.09
C ALA A 320 14.70 0.65 -6.79
N LYS A 321 15.13 0.98 -8.02
CA LYS A 321 16.15 0.22 -8.76
C LYS A 321 17.46 0.15 -7.99
N ASP A 322 17.94 1.27 -7.45
CA ASP A 322 19.19 1.33 -6.70
C ASP A 322 19.14 0.43 -5.45
N MET A 323 17.99 0.44 -4.74
CA MET A 323 17.77 -0.46 -3.61
C MET A 323 17.89 -1.94 -4.00
N PHE A 324 17.32 -2.33 -5.14
CA PHE A 324 17.44 -3.71 -5.63
C PHE A 324 18.89 -4.10 -5.94
N GLU A 325 19.62 -3.22 -6.60
CA GLU A 325 21.00 -3.46 -7.05
C GLU A 325 22.01 -3.59 -5.90
N VAL A 326 21.77 -2.97 -4.75
CA VAL A 326 22.66 -3.08 -3.58
C VAL A 326 22.37 -4.29 -2.69
N GLY A 327 21.30 -5.05 -2.95
CA GLY A 327 20.94 -6.24 -2.18
C GLY A 327 19.45 -6.37 -1.82
N GLY A 328 18.63 -5.45 -2.31
CA GLY A 328 17.17 -5.51 -2.21
C GLY A 328 16.64 -5.39 -0.77
N ILE A 329 15.37 -5.71 -0.63
CA ILE A 329 14.69 -5.70 0.68
C ILE A 329 15.34 -6.65 1.69
N PRO A 330 15.90 -7.82 1.32
CA PRO A 330 16.64 -8.67 2.25
C PRO A 330 17.84 -7.98 2.92
N LEU A 331 18.56 -7.06 2.23
CA LEU A 331 19.64 -6.28 2.85
C LEU A 331 19.09 -5.36 3.96
N LEU A 332 18.00 -4.65 3.70
CA LEU A 332 17.33 -3.81 4.69
C LEU A 332 16.85 -4.64 5.88
N MET A 333 16.17 -5.75 5.61
CA MET A 333 15.68 -6.66 6.66
C MET A 333 16.82 -7.26 7.48
N LYS A 334 17.94 -7.63 6.85
CA LYS A 334 19.13 -8.15 7.56
C LYS A 334 19.73 -7.09 8.48
N THR A 335 19.84 -5.84 8.00
CA THR A 335 20.32 -4.71 8.81
C THR A 335 19.46 -4.51 10.05
N LEU A 336 18.14 -4.60 9.93
CA LEU A 336 17.21 -4.47 11.05
C LEU A 336 17.25 -5.68 11.99
N LEU A 337 17.31 -6.90 11.44
CA LEU A 337 17.35 -8.14 12.23
C LEU A 337 18.61 -8.22 13.10
N ASP A 338 19.78 -7.91 12.52
CA ASP A 338 21.06 -7.96 13.24
C ASP A 338 21.14 -6.96 14.39
N ASN A 339 20.30 -5.94 14.39
CA ASN A 339 20.23 -4.90 15.40
C ASN A 339 18.97 -5.00 16.30
N GLY A 340 18.23 -6.12 16.22
CA GLY A 340 17.12 -6.42 17.14
C GLY A 340 15.81 -5.68 16.82
N PHE A 341 15.65 -5.14 15.62
CA PHE A 341 14.43 -4.42 15.18
C PHE A 341 13.43 -5.32 14.46
N LEU A 342 13.75 -6.59 14.19
CA LEU A 342 12.83 -7.56 13.58
C LEU A 342 12.75 -8.85 14.40
N HIS A 343 11.59 -9.49 14.34
CA HIS A 343 11.34 -10.83 14.83
C HIS A 343 11.80 -11.86 13.79
N GLY A 344 12.92 -12.51 14.00
CA GLY A 344 13.51 -13.46 13.07
C GLY A 344 12.79 -14.81 12.99
N ASP A 345 11.96 -15.15 13.98
CA ASP A 345 11.24 -16.41 14.11
C ASP A 345 9.94 -16.49 13.30
N CYS A 346 9.56 -15.42 12.61
CA CYS A 346 8.35 -15.40 11.77
C CYS A 346 8.50 -16.32 10.55
N LEU A 347 7.49 -17.19 10.31
CA LEU A 347 7.39 -18.08 9.16
C LEU A 347 7.14 -17.28 7.88
N THR A 348 7.61 -17.80 6.74
CA THR A 348 7.40 -17.20 5.42
C THR A 348 6.93 -18.23 4.39
N VAL A 349 6.54 -17.75 3.19
CA VAL A 349 6.16 -18.61 2.04
C VAL A 349 7.28 -19.53 1.54
N THR A 350 8.51 -19.36 2.00
CA THR A 350 9.59 -20.32 1.68
C THR A 350 9.52 -21.59 2.53
N GLY A 351 8.64 -21.66 3.53
CA GLY A 351 8.60 -22.69 4.55
C GLY A 351 9.71 -22.54 5.62
N ARG A 352 10.44 -21.43 5.58
CA ARG A 352 11.51 -21.07 6.52
C ARG A 352 11.17 -19.79 7.25
N THR A 353 11.88 -19.55 8.33
CA THR A 353 11.77 -18.29 9.08
C THR A 353 12.50 -17.14 8.37
N ILE A 354 12.18 -15.91 8.77
CA ILE A 354 12.89 -14.70 8.28
C ILE A 354 14.40 -14.82 8.55
N ALA A 355 14.81 -15.21 9.77
CA ALA A 355 16.22 -15.35 10.12
C ALA A 355 16.95 -16.39 9.24
N GLU A 356 16.31 -17.52 8.93
CA GLU A 356 16.87 -18.54 8.03
C GLU A 356 17.03 -18.02 6.60
N ASN A 357 16.03 -17.29 6.09
CA ASN A 357 16.10 -16.70 4.74
C ASN A 357 17.20 -15.63 4.63
N LEU A 358 17.43 -14.87 5.68
CA LEU A 358 18.41 -13.79 5.71
C LEU A 358 19.85 -14.24 6.04
N LYS A 359 20.06 -15.51 6.40
CA LYS A 359 21.37 -16.02 6.84
C LYS A 359 22.48 -15.83 5.78
N SER A 360 22.15 -15.92 4.51
CA SER A 360 23.12 -15.78 3.40
C SER A 360 23.30 -14.34 2.92
N VAL A 361 22.49 -13.40 3.37
CA VAL A 361 22.56 -11.99 2.99
C VAL A 361 23.82 -11.36 3.59
N LYS A 362 24.63 -10.72 2.75
CA LYS A 362 25.88 -10.08 3.16
C LYS A 362 25.79 -8.58 3.03
N TRP A 363 26.35 -7.86 3.99
CA TRP A 363 26.54 -6.43 3.89
C TRP A 363 27.50 -6.08 2.75
N ASN A 364 27.14 -5.07 1.95
CA ASN A 364 28.00 -4.49 0.92
C ASN A 364 28.58 -3.16 1.45
N PRO A 365 29.88 -3.08 1.75
CA PRO A 365 30.48 -1.86 2.29
C PRO A 365 30.65 -0.74 1.24
N HIS A 366 30.45 -1.02 -0.05
CA HIS A 366 30.63 -0.09 -1.16
C HIS A 366 29.31 0.54 -1.63
N GLN A 367 28.24 0.46 -0.81
CA GLN A 367 26.95 1.07 -1.08
C GLN A 367 26.59 2.08 0.04
N ASP A 368 25.78 3.07 -0.28
CA ASP A 368 25.28 4.10 0.64
C ASP A 368 23.75 4.32 0.52
N VAL A 369 23.04 3.35 -0.10
CA VAL A 369 21.57 3.32 -0.19
C VAL A 369 20.96 2.91 1.14
N VAL A 370 21.56 1.89 1.82
CA VAL A 370 21.16 1.44 3.15
C VAL A 370 22.30 1.78 4.13
N HIS A 371 22.01 2.62 5.10
CA HIS A 371 22.93 2.98 6.18
C HIS A 371 23.00 1.87 7.23
N PRO A 372 24.13 1.69 7.92
CA PRO A 372 24.19 0.85 9.11
C PRO A 372 23.22 1.34 10.19
N ALA A 373 22.62 0.41 10.95
CA ALA A 373 21.62 0.78 11.97
C ALA A 373 22.20 1.58 13.15
N ASP A 374 23.52 1.49 13.39
CA ASP A 374 24.24 2.29 14.37
C ASP A 374 24.60 3.71 13.87
N LYS A 375 24.42 3.97 12.57
CA LYS A 375 24.58 5.27 11.91
C LYS A 375 23.41 5.57 11.00
N PRO A 376 22.18 5.62 11.53
CA PRO A 376 20.99 5.84 10.72
C PRO A 376 20.90 7.28 10.20
N ILE A 377 20.04 7.49 9.21
CA ILE A 377 19.65 8.84 8.75
C ILE A 377 18.96 9.59 9.89
N THR A 378 18.01 8.92 10.56
CA THR A 378 17.41 9.37 11.82
C THR A 378 17.21 8.19 12.77
N VAL A 379 17.27 8.44 14.08
CA VAL A 379 17.14 7.41 15.12
C VAL A 379 15.71 6.87 15.28
N THR A 380 14.73 7.54 14.67
CA THR A 380 13.33 7.12 14.62
C THR A 380 12.89 7.01 13.17
N GLY A 381 11.84 6.22 12.91
CA GLY A 381 11.27 6.06 11.57
C GLY A 381 10.77 7.36 10.95
N GLY A 382 10.69 7.37 9.63
CA GLY A 382 10.33 8.54 8.83
C GLY A 382 8.86 8.95 8.90
N VAL A 383 8.07 8.40 9.83
CA VAL A 383 6.63 8.69 9.99
C VAL A 383 6.26 8.76 11.46
N VAL A 384 5.39 9.71 11.84
CA VAL A 384 4.94 9.92 13.22
C VAL A 384 3.41 9.90 13.28
N GLY A 385 2.86 9.15 14.25
CA GLY A 385 1.45 9.22 14.64
C GLY A 385 1.20 10.45 15.53
N LEU A 386 0.15 11.19 15.23
CA LEU A 386 -0.24 12.39 15.99
C LEU A 386 -1.58 12.16 16.69
N LYS A 387 -1.75 12.77 17.85
CA LYS A 387 -3.01 12.78 18.61
C LYS A 387 -3.22 14.14 19.27
N GLY A 388 -4.48 14.53 19.46
CA GLY A 388 -4.80 15.81 20.12
C GLY A 388 -6.26 16.16 19.99
N ASN A 389 -6.65 17.36 20.40
CA ASN A 389 -8.04 17.81 20.32
C ASN A 389 -8.54 17.96 18.88
N LEU A 390 -7.63 18.14 17.90
CA LEU A 390 -7.99 18.17 16.48
C LEU A 390 -8.04 16.76 15.87
N ALA A 391 -7.30 15.79 16.42
CA ALA A 391 -7.24 14.42 15.95
C ALA A 391 -7.37 13.42 17.12
N PRO A 392 -8.51 13.32 17.79
CA PRO A 392 -8.68 12.41 18.94
C PRO A 392 -8.59 10.92 18.56
N GLU A 393 -8.95 10.52 17.35
CA GLU A 393 -8.76 9.17 16.82
C GLU A 393 -7.40 8.98 16.13
N GLY A 394 -6.60 10.05 16.01
CA GLY A 394 -5.27 10.03 15.44
C GLY A 394 -5.15 10.71 14.09
N ALA A 395 -3.90 10.91 13.71
CA ALA A 395 -3.45 11.38 12.41
C ALA A 395 -2.04 10.87 12.16
N ILE A 396 -1.54 11.04 10.93
CA ILE A 396 -0.21 10.57 10.56
C ILE A 396 0.53 11.62 9.73
N VAL A 397 1.82 11.78 9.99
CA VAL A 397 2.70 12.68 9.25
C VAL A 397 3.98 11.97 8.82
N LYS A 398 4.43 12.22 7.60
CA LYS A 398 5.74 11.79 7.12
C LYS A 398 6.76 12.87 7.48
N VAL A 399 7.80 12.46 8.22
CA VAL A 399 8.87 13.37 8.69
C VAL A 399 10.23 13.05 8.04
N ALA A 400 10.32 12.00 7.23
CA ALA A 400 11.52 11.64 6.49
C ALA A 400 11.99 12.82 5.61
N GLY A 401 13.25 13.24 5.78
CA GLY A 401 13.84 14.37 5.05
C GLY A 401 13.45 15.75 5.56
N MET A 402 12.73 15.88 6.69
CA MET A 402 12.36 17.17 7.29
C MET A 402 13.37 17.60 8.34
N SER A 403 13.76 18.89 8.31
CA SER A 403 14.63 19.53 9.30
C SER A 403 13.86 20.17 10.46
N ASN A 404 12.63 20.63 10.21
CA ASN A 404 11.74 21.20 11.22
C ASN A 404 10.58 20.25 11.48
N LEU A 405 10.32 19.93 12.75
CA LEU A 405 9.29 18.98 13.19
C LEU A 405 8.14 19.66 13.96
N ARG A 406 8.09 21.01 13.95
CA ARG A 406 7.04 21.80 14.59
C ARG A 406 6.51 22.85 13.63
N PHE A 407 5.20 23.07 13.66
CA PHE A 407 4.55 24.11 12.87
C PHE A 407 3.36 24.69 13.62
N THR A 408 3.19 26.00 13.56
CA THR A 408 2.02 26.69 14.11
C THR A 408 1.56 27.75 13.12
N GLY A 409 0.27 27.75 12.79
CA GLY A 409 -0.27 28.71 11.85
C GLY A 409 -1.80 28.77 11.82
N PRO A 410 -2.36 29.82 11.21
CA PRO A 410 -3.79 29.94 11.02
C PRO A 410 -4.30 28.97 9.96
N ALA A 411 -5.45 28.37 10.24
CA ALA A 411 -6.16 27.49 9.30
C ALA A 411 -6.68 28.29 8.09
N ARG A 412 -6.60 27.66 6.92
CA ARG A 412 -7.31 28.03 5.71
C ARG A 412 -8.05 26.81 5.19
N CYS A 413 -9.39 26.81 5.29
CA CYS A 413 -10.22 25.64 5.11
C CYS A 413 -10.78 25.52 3.69
N PHE A 414 -10.68 24.31 3.14
CA PHE A 414 -11.26 23.93 1.86
C PHE A 414 -12.05 22.64 2.03
N ASP A 415 -13.18 22.52 1.34
CA ASP A 415 -14.07 21.37 1.42
C ASP A 415 -13.85 20.35 0.28
N ARG A 416 -12.85 20.60 -0.58
CA ARG A 416 -12.38 19.70 -1.65
C ARG A 416 -10.93 20.00 -2.00
N GLU A 417 -10.22 19.00 -2.53
CA GLU A 417 -8.85 19.19 -3.03
C GLU A 417 -8.78 20.19 -4.17
N GLU A 418 -9.75 20.17 -5.09
CA GLU A 418 -9.77 21.05 -6.27
C GLU A 418 -9.74 22.53 -5.87
N ASP A 419 -10.53 22.91 -4.86
CA ASP A 419 -10.58 24.29 -4.38
C ASP A 419 -9.25 24.71 -3.73
N ALA A 420 -8.60 23.79 -3.00
CA ALA A 420 -7.28 24.01 -2.42
C ALA A 420 -6.20 24.11 -3.51
N PHE A 421 -6.27 23.25 -4.53
CA PHE A 421 -5.33 23.26 -5.64
C PHE A 421 -5.46 24.54 -6.47
N GLU A 422 -6.67 25.02 -6.75
CA GLU A 422 -6.92 26.31 -7.42
C GLU A 422 -6.30 27.47 -6.62
N ALA A 423 -6.47 27.47 -5.29
CA ALA A 423 -5.85 28.47 -4.43
C ALA A 423 -4.32 28.42 -4.49
N VAL A 424 -3.73 27.23 -4.62
CA VAL A 424 -2.27 27.05 -4.77
C VAL A 424 -1.81 27.52 -6.15
N GLN A 425 -2.49 27.14 -7.22
CA GLN A 425 -2.16 27.61 -8.58
C GLN A 425 -2.20 29.13 -8.69
N ASN A 426 -3.23 29.76 -8.14
CA ASN A 426 -3.42 31.22 -8.17
C ASN A 426 -2.61 31.95 -7.08
N ARG A 427 -1.83 31.22 -6.26
CA ARG A 427 -1.00 31.75 -5.17
C ARG A 427 -1.76 32.68 -4.21
N THR A 428 -3.01 32.33 -3.90
CA THR A 428 -3.86 33.10 -3.00
C THR A 428 -3.66 32.77 -1.52
N TYR A 429 -2.79 31.81 -1.21
CA TYR A 429 -2.36 31.44 0.13
C TYR A 429 -1.28 32.39 0.67
N ARG A 430 -1.00 32.31 1.98
CA ARG A 430 0.07 33.08 2.66
C ARG A 430 1.06 32.13 3.33
N GLU A 431 2.33 32.54 3.36
CA GLU A 431 3.36 31.81 4.12
C GLU A 431 2.95 31.74 5.61
N GLY A 432 3.12 30.57 6.22
CA GLY A 432 2.74 30.30 7.61
C GLY A 432 1.32 29.80 7.81
N GLU A 433 0.48 29.72 6.78
CA GLU A 433 -0.86 29.13 6.88
C GLU A 433 -0.81 27.60 6.99
N VAL A 434 -1.85 27.02 7.60
CA VAL A 434 -2.18 25.60 7.56
C VAL A 434 -3.37 25.39 6.62
N ILE A 435 -3.11 24.82 5.45
CA ILE A 435 -4.18 24.48 4.50
C ILE A 435 -4.90 23.22 5.03
N VAL A 436 -6.21 23.35 5.24
CA VAL A 436 -7.09 22.29 5.73
C VAL A 436 -7.98 21.80 4.60
N ILE A 437 -7.80 20.55 4.17
CA ILE A 437 -8.65 19.91 3.15
C ILE A 437 -9.50 18.86 3.84
N ARG A 438 -10.79 19.09 3.89
CA ARG A 438 -11.74 18.28 4.68
C ARG A 438 -12.84 17.70 3.81
N TYR A 439 -13.62 16.74 4.37
CA TYR A 439 -14.62 15.93 3.65
C TYR A 439 -14.01 15.04 2.56
N GLU A 440 -12.74 14.67 2.71
CA GLU A 440 -12.01 13.72 1.85
C GLU A 440 -11.67 12.41 2.58
N GLY A 441 -12.30 12.18 3.75
CA GLY A 441 -12.15 10.97 4.56
C GLY A 441 -12.81 9.72 3.98
N PRO A 442 -12.74 8.57 4.70
CA PRO A 442 -13.28 7.30 4.23
C PRO A 442 -14.74 7.37 3.80
N LYS A 443 -15.59 7.98 4.63
CA LYS A 443 -17.03 8.10 4.39
C LYS A 443 -17.39 9.36 3.61
N GLY A 444 -16.77 10.48 3.95
CA GLY A 444 -17.10 11.81 3.42
C GLY A 444 -16.65 12.03 2.00
N GLY A 445 -15.52 11.43 1.62
CA GLY A 445 -14.98 11.46 0.28
C GLY A 445 -16.00 11.04 -0.80
N PRO A 446 -16.68 9.89 -0.76
CA PRO A 446 -16.21 8.68 -0.13
C PRO A 446 -14.92 8.16 -0.79
N GLY A 447 -14.26 7.22 -0.11
CA GLY A 447 -13.07 6.57 -0.66
C GLY A 447 -11.75 7.15 -0.17
N MET A 448 -11.76 8.02 0.85
CA MET A 448 -10.56 8.54 1.51
C MET A 448 -9.50 8.99 0.50
N ARG A 449 -9.83 10.00 -0.27
CA ARG A 449 -9.04 10.51 -1.40
C ARG A 449 -7.56 10.70 -1.06
N GLU A 450 -6.69 10.30 -1.95
CA GLU A 450 -5.24 10.50 -1.83
C GLU A 450 -4.80 11.70 -2.67
N MET A 451 -4.05 12.62 -2.07
CA MET A 451 -3.70 13.91 -2.68
C MET A 451 -2.19 14.03 -2.85
N LEU A 452 -1.76 14.46 -4.03
CA LEU A 452 -0.36 14.78 -4.36
C LEU A 452 -0.26 16.12 -5.09
N GLN A 453 -1.23 16.45 -5.93
CA GLN A 453 -1.16 17.58 -6.84
C GLN A 453 -0.95 18.91 -6.08
N THR A 454 -1.74 19.15 -5.05
CA THR A 454 -1.65 20.34 -4.20
C THR A 454 -0.31 20.42 -3.47
N THR A 455 0.17 19.29 -2.89
CA THR A 455 1.42 19.24 -2.13
C THR A 455 2.64 19.39 -3.01
N ALA A 456 2.63 18.75 -4.19
CA ALA A 456 3.72 18.82 -5.16
C ALA A 456 3.83 20.23 -5.79
N ALA A 457 2.69 20.87 -6.07
CA ALA A 457 2.68 22.25 -6.57
C ALA A 457 3.30 23.22 -5.55
N LEU A 458 2.93 23.14 -4.27
CA LEU A 458 3.56 23.93 -3.21
C LEU A 458 5.06 23.68 -3.10
N THR A 459 5.50 22.43 -3.22
CA THR A 459 6.93 22.09 -3.21
C THR A 459 7.63 22.68 -4.43
N GLY A 460 7.06 22.56 -5.62
CA GLY A 460 7.58 23.15 -6.86
C GLY A 460 7.67 24.69 -6.81
N GLN A 461 6.75 25.34 -6.09
CA GLN A 461 6.75 26.78 -5.83
C GLN A 461 7.72 27.21 -4.72
N GLY A 462 8.47 26.28 -4.09
CA GLY A 462 9.42 26.57 -3.01
C GLY A 462 8.77 26.78 -1.64
N MET A 463 7.52 26.34 -1.44
CA MET A 463 6.74 26.57 -0.22
C MET A 463 6.65 25.33 0.69
N GLY A 464 7.26 24.20 0.32
CA GLY A 464 7.13 22.91 1.00
C GLY A 464 7.52 22.85 2.49
N GLY A 465 8.29 23.80 3.01
CA GLY A 465 8.61 23.92 4.45
C GLY A 465 7.96 25.12 5.15
N LYS A 466 7.19 25.92 4.43
CA LYS A 466 6.63 27.21 4.87
C LYS A 466 5.12 27.17 5.05
N ILE A 467 4.48 26.10 4.60
CA ILE A 467 3.05 25.85 4.70
C ILE A 467 2.87 24.41 5.17
N ALA A 468 1.91 24.19 6.07
CA ALA A 468 1.46 22.86 6.44
C ALA A 468 0.10 22.53 5.77
N LEU A 469 -0.14 21.26 5.52
CA LEU A 469 -1.42 20.75 5.04
C LEU A 469 -1.95 19.69 6.00
N ILE A 470 -3.24 19.73 6.28
CA ILE A 470 -3.93 18.69 7.05
C ILE A 470 -5.19 18.23 6.33
N THR A 471 -5.53 16.95 6.46
CA THR A 471 -6.73 16.38 5.82
C THR A 471 -7.25 15.15 6.58
N ASP A 472 -8.55 14.92 6.51
CA ASP A 472 -9.18 13.66 6.90
C ASP A 472 -9.07 12.57 5.80
N GLY A 473 -8.62 12.96 4.60
CA GLY A 473 -8.18 12.07 3.54
C GLY A 473 -6.75 11.58 3.71
N ARG A 474 -6.04 11.39 2.59
CA ARG A 474 -4.65 10.92 2.54
C ARG A 474 -3.77 11.83 1.71
N PHE A 475 -2.46 11.81 2.02
CA PHE A 475 -1.45 12.33 1.13
C PHE A 475 -0.64 11.17 0.53
N SER A 476 -0.24 11.32 -0.74
CA SER A 476 0.56 10.35 -1.46
C SER A 476 1.88 10.04 -0.75
N GLY A 477 2.38 8.82 -0.91
CA GLY A 477 3.72 8.42 -0.46
C GLY A 477 4.85 9.27 -1.07
N ALA A 478 4.59 9.94 -2.21
CA ALA A 478 5.52 10.87 -2.87
C ALA A 478 5.54 12.29 -2.26
N THR A 479 4.67 12.58 -1.29
CA THR A 479 4.53 13.92 -0.68
C THR A 479 5.76 14.26 0.18
N ARG A 480 6.13 15.56 0.16
CA ARG A 480 7.16 16.18 1.01
C ARG A 480 6.57 17.31 1.85
N GLY A 481 7.21 17.64 2.98
CA GLY A 481 6.81 18.72 3.89
C GLY A 481 5.78 18.32 4.93
N PHE A 482 5.26 19.31 5.68
CA PHE A 482 4.24 19.09 6.71
C PHE A 482 2.88 18.72 6.10
N CYS A 483 2.70 17.44 5.79
CA CYS A 483 1.46 16.91 5.24
C CYS A 483 0.90 15.85 6.18
N ILE A 484 -0.14 16.20 6.92
CA ILE A 484 -0.79 15.39 7.94
C ILE A 484 -2.09 14.82 7.37
N GLY A 485 -2.13 13.51 7.18
CA GLY A 485 -3.32 12.79 6.73
C GLY A 485 -3.98 11.96 7.81
N HIS A 486 -5.07 11.29 7.42
CA HIS A 486 -5.83 10.38 8.29
C HIS A 486 -6.38 11.06 9.56
N VAL A 487 -6.63 12.37 9.52
CA VAL A 487 -7.15 13.09 10.68
C VAL A 487 -8.53 12.53 11.04
N GLY A 488 -8.60 11.92 12.21
CA GLY A 488 -9.83 11.26 12.68
C GLY A 488 -10.30 11.76 14.05
N PRO A 489 -11.63 11.79 14.26
CA PRO A 489 -12.73 11.47 13.32
C PRO A 489 -12.82 12.42 12.14
N GLU A 490 -13.23 11.89 10.96
CA GLU A 490 -13.37 12.68 9.74
C GLU A 490 -14.46 13.76 9.81
N ALA A 491 -14.38 14.78 8.96
CA ALA A 491 -15.33 15.89 8.93
C ALA A 491 -16.77 15.44 8.66
N ALA A 492 -16.97 14.43 7.81
CA ALA A 492 -18.30 13.95 7.40
C ALA A 492 -19.13 13.34 8.54
N ILE A 493 -18.48 12.92 9.63
CA ILE A 493 -19.16 12.43 10.85
C ILE A 493 -19.08 13.46 11.98
N GLY A 494 -18.70 14.70 11.66
CA GLY A 494 -18.60 15.81 12.61
C GLY A 494 -17.39 15.71 13.53
N GLY A 495 -16.27 15.18 13.04
CA GLY A 495 -14.98 15.25 13.71
C GLY A 495 -14.48 16.70 13.82
N PRO A 496 -13.52 16.98 14.73
CA PRO A 496 -13.04 18.35 14.99
C PRO A 496 -12.54 19.08 13.75
N ILE A 497 -11.92 18.39 12.78
CA ILE A 497 -11.48 18.96 11.52
C ILE A 497 -12.64 19.62 10.73
N GLY A 498 -13.86 19.07 10.82
CA GLY A 498 -15.07 19.60 10.22
C GLY A 498 -15.62 20.85 10.91
N LEU A 499 -15.11 21.18 12.11
CA LEU A 499 -15.53 22.32 12.92
C LEU A 499 -14.61 23.53 12.78
N LEU A 500 -13.48 23.40 12.07
CA LEU A 500 -12.52 24.46 11.85
C LEU A 500 -13.11 25.61 11.00
N ALA A 501 -12.67 26.82 11.31
CA ALA A 501 -12.91 28.02 10.52
C ALA A 501 -11.58 28.66 10.11
N ASP A 502 -11.61 29.48 9.06
CA ASP A 502 -10.44 30.24 8.64
C ASP A 502 -9.93 31.10 9.80
N GLY A 503 -8.62 31.10 10.01
CA GLY A 503 -7.94 31.82 11.08
C GLY A 503 -7.79 31.07 12.40
N ASP A 504 -8.40 29.90 12.59
CA ASP A 504 -8.17 29.05 13.76
C ASP A 504 -6.70 28.64 13.84
N ILE A 505 -6.07 28.80 14.99
CA ILE A 505 -4.64 28.48 15.14
C ILE A 505 -4.44 27.00 15.38
N ILE A 506 -3.70 26.37 14.49
CA ILE A 506 -3.34 24.93 14.55
C ILE A 506 -1.89 24.79 15.00
N GLU A 507 -1.65 23.87 15.93
CA GLU A 507 -0.34 23.50 16.45
C GLU A 507 -0.01 22.05 16.09
N ILE A 508 1.10 21.87 15.40
CA ILE A 508 1.63 20.56 14.98
C ILE A 508 2.98 20.37 15.67
N ASP A 509 3.14 19.34 16.48
CA ASP A 509 4.42 18.94 17.08
C ASP A 509 4.67 17.44 16.79
N ALA A 510 5.47 17.17 15.78
CA ALA A 510 5.83 15.80 15.42
C ALA A 510 6.86 15.19 16.38
N VAL A 511 7.50 15.97 17.25
CA VAL A 511 8.39 15.46 18.32
C VAL A 511 7.56 14.92 19.48
N ALA A 512 6.57 15.71 19.92
CA ALA A 512 5.63 15.30 20.97
C ALA A 512 4.53 14.35 20.47
N GLY A 513 4.33 14.23 19.16
CA GLY A 513 3.25 13.44 18.55
C GLY A 513 1.86 14.08 18.75
N THR A 514 1.77 15.42 18.63
CA THR A 514 0.50 16.12 18.89
C THR A 514 0.01 16.95 17.71
N LEU A 515 -1.33 16.99 17.55
CA LEU A 515 -2.07 17.83 16.59
C LEU A 515 -3.25 18.49 17.31
N ASN A 516 -3.15 19.80 17.51
CA ASN A 516 -4.13 20.56 18.27
C ASN A 516 -4.62 21.80 17.53
N VAL A 517 -5.81 22.25 17.86
CA VAL A 517 -6.33 23.59 17.55
C VAL A 517 -6.46 24.39 18.84
N LYS A 518 -6.13 25.67 18.80
CA LYS A 518 -6.27 26.60 19.95
C LYS A 518 -7.73 27.01 20.17
N LEU A 519 -8.56 26.01 20.43
CA LEU A 519 -9.96 26.16 20.82
C LEU A 519 -10.18 25.33 22.09
N SER A 520 -10.97 25.86 23.00
CA SER A 520 -11.42 25.12 24.19
C SER A 520 -12.43 24.02 23.81
N ASP A 521 -12.57 23.02 24.66
CA ASP A 521 -13.57 21.98 24.49
C ASP A 521 -15.00 22.56 24.42
N ALA A 522 -15.27 23.65 25.16
CA ALA A 522 -16.54 24.35 25.12
C ALA A 522 -16.81 25.01 23.75
N GLU A 523 -15.81 25.62 23.13
CA GLU A 523 -15.94 26.20 21.79
C GLU A 523 -16.13 25.12 20.73
N LEU A 524 -15.39 24.03 20.80
CA LEU A 524 -15.57 22.87 19.90
C LEU A 524 -16.98 22.28 20.08
N ALA A 525 -17.45 22.10 21.31
CA ALA A 525 -18.82 21.63 21.58
C ALA A 525 -19.88 22.60 21.02
N GLN A 526 -19.69 23.91 21.17
CA GLN A 526 -20.59 24.92 20.61
C GLN A 526 -20.61 24.87 19.07
N ARG A 527 -19.47 24.73 18.42
CA ARG A 527 -19.41 24.58 16.96
C ARG A 527 -20.07 23.29 16.49
N LYS A 528 -19.93 22.20 17.26
CA LYS A 528 -20.56 20.90 17.00
C LYS A 528 -22.09 21.00 16.98
N THR A 529 -22.70 21.84 17.81
CA THR A 529 -24.17 22.04 17.81
C THR A 529 -24.70 22.69 16.52
N LYS A 530 -23.82 23.41 15.81
CA LYS A 530 -24.17 24.09 14.54
C LYS A 530 -23.78 23.25 13.32
N TRP A 531 -23.01 22.18 13.52
CA TRP A 531 -22.59 21.32 12.44
C TRP A 531 -23.76 20.43 12.00
N SER A 532 -23.88 20.22 10.71
CA SER A 532 -24.81 19.25 10.11
C SER A 532 -24.09 18.38 9.09
N ALA A 533 -24.54 17.13 8.97
CA ALA A 533 -23.98 16.21 7.98
C ALA A 533 -24.16 16.77 6.56
N ARG A 534 -23.07 16.78 5.81
CA ARG A 534 -23.08 17.25 4.42
C ARG A 534 -23.68 16.19 3.51
N ALA A 535 -24.54 16.59 2.59
CA ALA A 535 -25.05 15.70 1.56
C ALA A 535 -23.91 15.27 0.62
N THR A 536 -23.84 13.97 0.33
CA THR A 536 -22.91 13.44 -0.66
C THR A 536 -23.52 13.47 -2.05
N ASN A 537 -22.70 13.69 -3.08
CA ASN A 537 -23.10 13.56 -4.48
C ASN A 537 -23.22 12.09 -4.93
N HIS A 538 -22.70 11.15 -4.12
CA HIS A 538 -22.69 9.71 -4.42
C HIS A 538 -23.90 9.03 -3.78
N THR A 539 -25.03 8.99 -4.48
CA THR A 539 -26.31 8.47 -3.99
C THR A 539 -26.62 7.05 -4.45
N SER A 540 -25.73 6.43 -5.25
CA SER A 540 -25.86 5.05 -5.76
C SER A 540 -24.51 4.46 -6.16
N GLY A 541 -24.48 3.17 -6.51
CA GLY A 541 -23.30 2.50 -7.05
C GLY A 541 -22.25 2.12 -5.99
N ALA A 542 -21.01 1.90 -6.45
CA ALA A 542 -19.92 1.38 -5.62
C ALA A 542 -19.53 2.34 -4.49
N LEU A 543 -19.41 3.64 -4.78
CA LEU A 543 -19.02 4.64 -3.79
C LEU A 543 -20.09 4.83 -2.71
N TRP A 544 -21.38 4.74 -3.07
CA TRP A 544 -22.46 4.75 -2.09
C TRP A 544 -22.39 3.54 -1.16
N LYS A 545 -22.23 2.31 -1.72
CA LYS A 545 -22.08 1.09 -0.91
C LYS A 545 -20.91 1.19 0.05
N TYR A 546 -19.78 1.65 -0.45
CA TYR A 546 -18.57 1.85 0.35
C TYR A 546 -18.83 2.82 1.52
N ALA A 547 -19.42 3.99 1.26
CA ALA A 547 -19.72 4.98 2.28
C ALA A 547 -20.66 4.46 3.40
N GLN A 548 -21.57 3.50 3.08
CA GLN A 548 -22.46 2.89 4.07
C GLN A 548 -21.72 1.93 5.02
N GLN A 549 -20.66 1.27 4.55
CA GLN A 549 -20.01 0.15 5.25
C GLN A 549 -18.66 0.53 5.85
N VAL A 550 -17.97 1.51 5.29
CA VAL A 550 -16.60 1.82 5.67
C VAL A 550 -16.48 2.30 7.10
N GLY A 551 -15.51 1.71 7.82
CA GLY A 551 -15.09 2.10 9.16
C GLY A 551 -14.07 3.25 9.16
N PRO A 552 -13.60 3.66 10.35
CA PRO A 552 -12.65 4.76 10.50
C PRO A 552 -11.26 4.41 9.96
N ALA A 553 -10.50 5.44 9.58
CA ALA A 553 -9.14 5.31 9.06
C ALA A 553 -8.18 4.65 10.06
N VAL A 554 -8.33 4.92 11.36
CA VAL A 554 -7.48 4.33 12.43
C VAL A 554 -7.48 2.81 12.41
N GLY A 555 -8.60 2.18 12.02
CA GLY A 555 -8.76 0.72 11.89
C GLY A 555 -8.55 0.19 10.46
N GLY A 556 -8.03 1.00 9.53
CA GLY A 556 -7.74 0.57 8.15
C GLY A 556 -8.81 0.90 7.11
N ALA A 557 -9.89 1.63 7.46
CA ALA A 557 -11.01 1.97 6.56
C ALA A 557 -11.54 0.72 5.83
N VAL A 558 -11.93 -0.30 6.59
CA VAL A 558 -12.43 -1.60 6.09
C VAL A 558 -13.95 -1.62 6.08
N THR A 559 -14.56 -2.51 5.28
CA THR A 559 -16.00 -2.49 4.97
C THR A 559 -16.80 -3.66 5.57
N HIS A 560 -16.15 -4.53 6.38
CA HIS A 560 -16.79 -5.71 7.00
C HIS A 560 -16.20 -6.00 8.38
N PRO A 561 -16.81 -6.91 9.20
CA PRO A 561 -16.40 -7.16 10.59
C PRO A 561 -15.03 -7.81 10.78
N GLY A 562 -14.39 -8.38 9.73
CA GLY A 562 -13.07 -8.99 9.79
C GLY A 562 -13.03 -10.43 10.30
N GLY A 563 -11.82 -11.01 10.28
CA GLY A 563 -11.59 -12.41 10.62
C GLY A 563 -11.88 -12.79 12.07
N ALA A 564 -11.89 -11.83 13.00
CA ALA A 564 -12.26 -12.08 14.40
C ALA A 564 -13.71 -12.57 14.58
N HIS A 565 -14.60 -12.24 13.64
CA HIS A 565 -16.01 -12.62 13.65
C HIS A 565 -16.33 -13.80 12.74
N GLU A 566 -15.34 -14.34 12.03
CA GLU A 566 -15.50 -15.47 11.12
C GLU A 566 -15.74 -16.76 11.90
N LYS A 567 -16.79 -17.50 11.53
CA LYS A 567 -17.12 -18.81 12.14
C LYS A 567 -16.51 -19.99 11.40
N GLN A 568 -16.21 -19.84 10.13
CA GLN A 568 -15.67 -20.87 9.26
C GLN A 568 -14.84 -20.25 8.14
N CYS A 569 -13.58 -20.63 8.08
CA CYS A 569 -12.68 -20.21 7.01
C CYS A 569 -12.93 -21.02 5.73
N TYR A 570 -12.78 -20.40 4.56
CA TYR A 570 -12.95 -21.11 3.28
C TYR A 570 -12.02 -22.34 3.16
N ALA A 571 -10.77 -22.21 3.58
CA ALA A 571 -9.81 -23.31 3.52
C ALA A 571 -10.22 -24.57 4.30
N ASP A 572 -11.20 -24.47 5.19
CA ASP A 572 -11.66 -25.57 6.06
C ASP A 572 -12.98 -26.20 5.57
N ILE A 573 -13.48 -25.78 4.39
CA ILE A 573 -14.70 -26.31 3.77
C ILE A 573 -14.43 -27.65 2.99
#